data_161ff2687a7c805a4099425ff9af2563
#
_entry.id   161ff2687a7c805a4099425ff9af2563
#
_cell.length_a   1.000
_cell.length_b   1.000
_cell.length_c   1.000
_cell.angle_alpha   90.00
_cell.angle_beta   90.00
_cell.angle_gamma   90.00
#
_symmetry.space_group_name_H-M   'P 1'
#
loop_
_entity.id
_entity.type
_entity.pdbx_description
1 polymer ?
#
loop_
_entity_poly.entity_id
_entity_poly.type
_entity_poly.pdbx_seq_one_letter_code
_entity_poly.pdbx_strand_id
1 'polypeptide(L)'
;MVAGHLQEKSGYWYCVITYKSNGRPKSKWMATGLKAKGNKKRAEEKLLLARILFDPAKPDQEMNLKSEPAQNVLKNMVLETPAIETDNDCNADKAGYWMDQLIADWLESVRNKVAKSTFAGYRHPVKNYLKPYFEDHPCLVKDLSEEYLYDYFELLYEKGLSYKTISNHRGIISGMIRHARQLKYLKYNPLELIDPPPKSQPVENYFSAAELSDLLATVRDTELEYPVMISILYGLRRSEVCGLKWDAVDFKNHIFTIRHTIEEVNNDYGHMEISGKDENKNKRIKSYPLLPQMEELLIRMKERQKDQGFYKSNGYVYLDEEKGVLVSPGYITSHFRSHLEKHGFKHIRFHDLRHSCASALLADRESAVGLKDIQSWLGHSDLKSTMRYAHIVEVKTKMHTAESINSLIFPQK
;
A
#
# COMPACT_ATOMS: atom_id res chain seq x y z
N MET A 1 -38.29 -7.54 16.03
CA MET A 1 -37.63 -6.41 15.32
C MET A 1 -38.16 -6.42 13.90
N VAL A 2 -38.67 -5.29 13.38
CA VAL A 2 -39.21 -5.21 12.03
C VAL A 2 -38.10 -5.16 10.98
N ALA A 3 -38.39 -5.65 9.75
CA ALA A 3 -37.44 -5.58 8.66
C ALA A 3 -37.34 -4.15 8.12
N GLY A 4 -36.16 -3.77 7.64
CA GLY A 4 -35.94 -2.45 7.04
C GLY A 4 -34.58 -2.35 6.37
N HIS A 5 -34.45 -1.39 5.46
CA HIS A 5 -33.19 -1.12 4.75
C HIS A 5 -33.03 0.40 4.53
N LEU A 6 -31.81 0.81 4.17
CA LEU A 6 -31.54 2.17 3.75
C LEU A 6 -31.80 2.31 2.26
N GLN A 7 -32.43 3.42 1.88
CA GLN A 7 -32.61 3.81 0.48
C GLN A 7 -32.14 5.23 0.25
N GLU A 8 -31.37 5.45 -0.80
CA GLU A 8 -31.00 6.79 -1.24
C GLU A 8 -32.10 7.37 -2.14
N LYS A 9 -32.49 8.61 -1.84
CA LYS A 9 -33.43 9.37 -2.68
C LYS A 9 -33.04 10.83 -2.68
N SER A 10 -32.86 11.41 -3.84
CA SER A 10 -32.51 12.84 -4.03
C SER A 10 -31.27 13.27 -3.24
N GLY A 11 -30.24 12.39 -3.14
CA GLY A 11 -28.99 12.67 -2.45
C GLY A 11 -29.06 12.58 -0.92
N TYR A 12 -30.14 12.02 -0.36
CA TYR A 12 -30.32 11.82 1.08
C TYR A 12 -30.66 10.38 1.41
N TRP A 13 -30.25 9.93 2.60
CA TRP A 13 -30.63 8.62 3.14
C TRP A 13 -32.02 8.63 3.75
N TYR A 14 -32.77 7.56 3.47
CA TYR A 14 -34.07 7.26 4.08
C TYR A 14 -34.02 5.87 4.72
N CYS A 15 -34.64 5.73 5.89
CA CYS A 15 -34.93 4.44 6.50
C CYS A 15 -36.27 3.94 5.96
N VAL A 16 -36.28 2.77 5.34
CA VAL A 16 -37.49 2.12 4.83
C VAL A 16 -37.80 0.92 5.71
N ILE A 17 -38.88 0.99 6.47
CA ILE A 17 -39.31 -0.08 7.37
C ILE A 17 -40.45 -0.84 6.67
N THR A 18 -40.33 -2.15 6.55
CA THR A 18 -41.32 -3.05 5.97
C THR A 18 -42.08 -3.76 7.09
N TYR A 19 -43.44 -3.65 7.02
CA TYR A 19 -44.35 -4.28 8.00
C TYR A 19 -45.58 -4.83 7.31
N LYS A 20 -46.34 -5.69 8.00
CA LYS A 20 -47.62 -6.22 7.50
C LYS A 20 -48.76 -5.44 8.12
N SER A 21 -49.70 -4.96 7.31
CA SER A 21 -50.95 -4.36 7.72
C SER A 21 -52.09 -5.09 7.02
N ASN A 22 -53.03 -5.68 7.75
CA ASN A 22 -54.13 -6.51 7.23
C ASN A 22 -53.65 -7.62 6.28
N GLY A 23 -52.54 -8.30 6.63
CA GLY A 23 -51.94 -9.38 5.84
C GLY A 23 -51.16 -8.95 4.60
N ARG A 24 -51.14 -7.67 4.23
CA ARG A 24 -50.43 -7.15 3.06
C ARG A 24 -49.15 -6.42 3.49
N PRO A 25 -48.04 -6.58 2.76
CA PRO A 25 -46.83 -5.85 3.04
C PRO A 25 -46.97 -4.36 2.73
N LYS A 26 -46.57 -3.51 3.66
CA LYS A 26 -46.51 -2.05 3.51
C LYS A 26 -45.09 -1.58 3.89
N SER A 27 -44.71 -0.41 3.40
CA SER A 27 -43.43 0.21 3.72
C SER A 27 -43.63 1.64 4.22
N LYS A 28 -42.97 1.99 5.33
CA LYS A 28 -42.91 3.35 5.85
C LYS A 28 -41.55 3.95 5.58
N TRP A 29 -41.53 5.11 4.97
CA TRP A 29 -40.32 5.87 4.65
C TRP A 29 -40.11 6.95 5.69
N MET A 30 -38.89 7.04 6.21
CA MET A 30 -38.49 8.03 7.22
C MET A 30 -37.22 8.73 6.78
N ALA A 31 -37.27 10.04 6.69
CA ALA A 31 -36.09 10.84 6.35
C ALA A 31 -35.06 10.82 7.49
N THR A 32 -33.84 10.47 7.19
CA THR A 32 -32.73 10.53 8.17
C THR A 32 -32.21 11.95 8.37
N GLY A 33 -32.45 12.85 7.40
CA GLY A 33 -31.84 14.18 7.33
C GLY A 33 -30.36 14.18 6.99
N LEU A 34 -29.79 13.02 6.61
CA LEU A 34 -28.37 12.85 6.27
C LEU A 34 -28.17 12.79 4.76
N LYS A 35 -27.22 13.59 4.23
CA LYS A 35 -26.80 13.48 2.83
C LYS A 35 -26.21 12.08 2.57
N ALA A 36 -26.45 11.50 1.40
CA ALA A 36 -26.03 10.14 1.07
C ALA A 36 -24.51 9.99 1.06
N LYS A 37 -23.79 11.00 0.55
CA LYS A 37 -22.34 10.97 0.47
C LYS A 37 -21.72 11.15 1.88
N GLY A 38 -20.94 10.16 2.31
CA GLY A 38 -20.16 10.22 3.56
C GLY A 38 -20.93 9.87 4.85
N ASN A 39 -22.27 9.67 4.81
CA ASN A 39 -23.09 9.47 6.01
C ASN A 39 -23.77 8.10 6.11
N LYS A 40 -23.30 7.09 5.38
CA LYS A 40 -23.94 5.77 5.34
C LYS A 40 -24.01 5.12 6.74
N LYS A 41 -22.92 5.13 7.48
CA LYS A 41 -22.85 4.55 8.85
C LYS A 41 -23.85 5.23 9.82
N ARG A 42 -23.89 6.57 9.82
CA ARG A 42 -24.89 7.35 10.60
C ARG A 42 -26.34 7.05 10.18
N ALA A 43 -26.54 6.78 8.90
CA ALA A 43 -27.86 6.38 8.41
C ALA A 43 -28.21 4.96 8.86
N GLU A 44 -27.26 4.03 8.96
CA GLU A 44 -27.43 2.68 9.51
C GLU A 44 -27.80 2.69 10.98
N GLU A 45 -27.20 3.56 11.79
CA GLU A 45 -27.58 3.80 13.18
C GLU A 45 -29.03 4.28 13.32
N LYS A 46 -29.44 5.23 12.46
CA LYS A 46 -30.82 5.70 12.43
C LYS A 46 -31.81 4.64 11.92
N LEU A 47 -31.38 3.74 11.02
CA LEU A 47 -32.16 2.60 10.60
C LEU A 47 -32.37 1.62 11.76
N LEU A 48 -31.34 1.36 12.55
CA LEU A 48 -31.45 0.51 13.74
C LEU A 48 -32.43 1.09 14.73
N LEU A 49 -32.37 2.38 15.04
CA LEU A 49 -33.32 3.08 15.87
C LEU A 49 -34.76 2.99 15.31
N ALA A 50 -34.92 3.23 14.02
CA ALA A 50 -36.20 3.16 13.38
C ALA A 50 -36.83 1.75 13.48
N ARG A 51 -36.01 0.68 13.39
CA ARG A 51 -36.44 -0.71 13.52
C ARG A 51 -36.86 -1.07 14.95
N ILE A 52 -36.27 -0.42 15.95
CA ILE A 52 -36.57 -0.66 17.37
C ILE A 52 -37.83 0.10 17.80
N LEU A 53 -37.90 1.38 17.40
CA LEU A 53 -38.98 2.29 17.82
C LEU A 53 -40.27 2.12 17.01
N PHE A 54 -40.21 1.43 15.88
CA PHE A 54 -41.38 1.25 15.03
C PHE A 54 -42.37 0.26 15.62
N ASP A 55 -43.58 0.76 15.93
CA ASP A 55 -44.73 -0.07 16.35
C ASP A 55 -45.62 -0.40 15.12
N PRO A 56 -45.68 -1.67 14.71
CA PRO A 56 -46.57 -2.06 13.59
C PRO A 56 -48.04 -1.85 13.89
N ALA A 57 -48.46 -1.75 15.14
CA ALA A 57 -49.84 -1.49 15.56
C ALA A 57 -50.23 -0.01 15.42
N LYS A 58 -49.22 0.90 15.38
CA LYS A 58 -49.40 2.36 15.23
C LYS A 58 -48.53 2.90 14.10
N PRO A 59 -48.76 2.49 12.84
CA PRO A 59 -47.83 2.80 11.74
C PRO A 59 -47.79 4.29 11.39
N ASP A 60 -48.77 5.07 11.74
CA ASP A 60 -48.87 6.50 11.41
C ASP A 60 -48.26 7.42 12.48
N GLN A 61 -47.80 6.85 13.57
CA GLN A 61 -47.12 7.64 14.63
C GLN A 61 -45.87 8.30 14.06
N GLU A 62 -45.74 9.61 14.24
CA GLU A 62 -44.51 10.36 13.89
C GLU A 62 -43.37 9.93 14.80
N MET A 63 -42.32 9.45 14.21
CA MET A 63 -41.08 9.10 14.92
C MET A 63 -40.02 10.15 14.69
N ASN A 64 -39.65 10.86 15.73
CA ASN A 64 -38.56 11.81 15.67
C ASN A 64 -37.23 11.11 16.01
N LEU A 65 -36.47 10.71 15.00
CA LEU A 65 -35.17 10.05 15.15
C LEU A 65 -34.06 10.98 15.72
N LYS A 66 -34.41 12.24 16.07
CA LYS A 66 -33.50 13.20 16.70
C LYS A 66 -33.86 13.49 18.18
N SER A 67 -34.94 12.92 18.70
CA SER A 67 -35.38 13.17 20.07
C SER A 67 -34.43 12.58 21.11
N GLU A 68 -34.28 13.26 22.28
CA GLU A 68 -33.52 12.73 23.42
C GLU A 68 -33.89 11.33 23.86
N PRO A 69 -35.20 10.93 23.90
CA PRO A 69 -35.58 9.54 24.19
C PRO A 69 -35.00 8.55 23.20
N ALA A 70 -34.91 8.89 21.90
CA ALA A 70 -34.33 8.03 20.87
C ALA A 70 -32.81 7.87 21.04
N GLN A 71 -32.10 8.92 21.47
CA GLN A 71 -30.68 8.88 21.76
C GLN A 71 -30.38 8.09 23.05
N ASN A 72 -31.26 8.17 24.05
CA ASN A 72 -31.13 7.40 25.30
C ASN A 72 -31.38 5.89 25.07
N VAL A 73 -32.27 5.53 24.15
CA VAL A 73 -32.47 4.12 23.76
C VAL A 73 -31.19 3.56 23.12
N LEU A 74 -30.50 4.33 22.25
CA LEU A 74 -29.20 3.94 21.73
C LEU A 74 -28.12 3.83 22.82
N LYS A 75 -28.06 4.79 23.73
CA LYS A 75 -27.13 4.74 24.87
C LYS A 75 -27.40 3.56 25.79
N ASN A 76 -28.68 3.26 26.09
CA ASN A 76 -29.04 2.14 26.94
C ASN A 76 -28.87 0.79 26.24
N MET A 77 -29.04 0.68 24.91
CA MET A 77 -28.78 -0.55 24.18
C MET A 77 -27.29 -0.82 23.93
N VAL A 78 -26.46 0.22 23.89
CA VAL A 78 -25.00 0.04 23.96
C VAL A 78 -24.61 -0.48 25.37
N LEU A 79 -25.44 -0.21 26.38
CA LEU A 79 -25.28 -0.75 27.74
C LEU A 79 -25.96 -2.11 27.96
N GLU A 80 -26.97 -2.48 27.11
CA GLU A 80 -27.75 -3.73 27.20
C GLU A 80 -27.48 -4.74 26.08
N THR A 81 -26.37 -4.65 25.36
CA THR A 81 -25.84 -5.88 24.74
C THR A 81 -25.66 -6.89 25.87
N PRO A 82 -26.18 -8.14 25.70
CA PRO A 82 -26.09 -9.14 26.77
C PRO A 82 -24.67 -9.12 27.25
N ALA A 83 -24.52 -8.99 28.58
CA ALA A 83 -23.24 -9.08 29.23
C ALA A 83 -22.56 -10.33 28.67
N ILE A 84 -21.61 -10.15 27.78
CA ILE A 84 -20.50 -11.07 27.71
C ILE A 84 -20.05 -11.08 29.14
N GLU A 85 -20.16 -12.24 29.77
CA GLU A 85 -19.79 -12.51 31.14
C GLU A 85 -18.70 -11.55 31.55
N THR A 86 -18.96 -10.78 32.59
CA THR A 86 -17.97 -9.90 33.21
C THR A 86 -16.87 -10.81 33.71
N ASP A 87 -16.00 -11.23 32.80
CA ASP A 87 -14.68 -11.67 33.16
C ASP A 87 -14.06 -10.44 33.84
N ASN A 88 -14.04 -10.48 35.16
CA ASN A 88 -13.38 -9.52 36.06
C ASN A 88 -11.86 -9.52 35.88
N ASP A 89 -11.38 -9.82 34.70
CA ASP A 89 -9.98 -10.04 34.35
C ASP A 89 -9.46 -8.99 33.33
N CYS A 90 -9.97 -7.76 33.42
CA CYS A 90 -9.32 -6.65 32.70
C CYS A 90 -8.16 -6.14 33.53
N ASN A 91 -6.93 -6.19 32.97
CA ASN A 91 -5.77 -5.48 33.52
C ASN A 91 -5.98 -3.94 33.59
N ALA A 92 -7.16 -3.44 33.20
CA ALA A 92 -7.53 -2.03 33.27
C ALA A 92 -7.49 -1.43 34.68
N ASP A 93 -7.54 -2.26 35.72
CA ASP A 93 -7.45 -1.83 37.12
C ASP A 93 -6.01 -1.75 37.64
N LYS A 94 -5.01 -2.19 36.85
CA LYS A 94 -3.61 -1.94 37.17
C LYS A 94 -3.31 -0.48 36.87
N ALA A 95 -3.16 0.29 37.95
CA ALA A 95 -2.85 1.70 37.89
C ALA A 95 -1.71 2.01 36.90
N GLY A 96 -2.00 2.83 35.89
CA GLY A 96 -0.96 3.58 35.22
C GLY A 96 -0.25 2.93 34.02
N TYR A 97 -0.93 2.16 33.15
CA TYR A 97 -0.31 1.76 31.87
C TYR A 97 -0.47 2.89 30.82
N TRP A 98 0.65 3.54 30.52
CA TRP A 98 0.69 4.74 29.69
C TRP A 98 0.97 4.44 28.22
N MET A 99 0.65 5.37 27.33
CA MET A 99 0.86 5.22 25.90
C MET A 99 2.34 5.07 25.50
N ASP A 100 3.27 5.71 26.19
CA ASP A 100 4.71 5.56 25.98
C ASP A 100 5.19 4.11 26.27
N GLN A 101 4.65 3.49 27.33
CA GLN A 101 4.90 2.10 27.66
C GLN A 101 4.31 1.16 26.61
N LEU A 102 3.05 1.40 26.19
CA LEU A 102 2.44 0.64 25.08
C LEU A 102 3.24 0.71 23.80
N ILE A 103 3.75 1.90 23.45
CA ILE A 103 4.58 2.11 22.27
C ILE A 103 5.86 1.25 22.34
N ALA A 104 6.53 1.26 23.50
CA ALA A 104 7.74 0.48 23.71
C ALA A 104 7.48 -1.02 23.65
N ASP A 105 6.46 -1.51 24.39
CA ASP A 105 6.09 -2.92 24.45
C ASP A 105 5.63 -3.46 23.09
N TRP A 106 4.81 -2.69 22.37
CA TRP A 106 4.39 -3.07 21.03
C TRP A 106 5.59 -3.15 20.08
N LEU A 107 6.47 -2.16 20.10
CA LEU A 107 7.64 -2.13 19.22
C LEU A 107 8.53 -3.35 19.47
N GLU A 108 8.77 -3.71 20.74
CA GLU A 108 9.54 -4.91 21.10
C GLU A 108 8.78 -6.19 20.68
N SER A 109 7.46 -6.24 20.85
CA SER A 109 6.64 -7.40 20.48
C SER A 109 6.68 -7.73 18.99
N VAL A 110 6.91 -6.73 18.12
CA VAL A 110 6.97 -6.92 16.66
C VAL A 110 8.41 -7.09 16.13
N ARG A 111 9.42 -6.79 16.93
CA ARG A 111 10.85 -6.77 16.54
C ARG A 111 11.27 -8.03 15.79
N ASN A 112 10.96 -9.19 16.34
CA ASN A 112 11.34 -10.49 15.78
C ASN A 112 10.24 -11.14 14.93
N LYS A 113 9.07 -10.50 14.80
CA LYS A 113 7.92 -11.03 14.04
C LYS A 113 7.86 -10.51 12.61
N VAL A 114 8.57 -9.43 12.32
CA VAL A 114 8.55 -8.80 10.99
C VAL A 114 9.95 -8.73 10.40
N ALA A 115 10.06 -8.51 9.09
CA ALA A 115 11.34 -8.30 8.44
C ALA A 115 12.05 -7.05 9.00
N LYS A 116 13.39 -7.05 9.03
CA LYS A 116 14.21 -5.92 9.52
C LYS A 116 13.84 -4.59 8.86
N SER A 117 13.61 -4.59 7.54
CA SER A 117 13.17 -3.41 6.79
C SER A 117 11.78 -2.90 7.21
N THR A 118 10.84 -3.81 7.52
CA THR A 118 9.53 -3.45 8.05
C THR A 118 9.65 -2.86 9.45
N PHE A 119 10.46 -3.47 10.30
CA PHE A 119 10.72 -2.97 11.65
C PHE A 119 11.35 -1.56 11.64
N ALA A 120 12.33 -1.33 10.77
CA ALA A 120 12.92 0.00 10.55
C ALA A 120 11.86 1.03 10.10
N GLY A 121 10.92 0.60 9.24
CA GLY A 121 9.77 1.40 8.82
C GLY A 121 8.82 1.76 9.96
N TYR A 122 8.71 0.95 11.01
CA TYR A 122 7.94 1.27 12.20
C TYR A 122 8.69 2.20 13.16
N ARG A 123 10.00 1.99 13.32
CA ARG A 123 10.83 2.79 14.23
C ARG A 123 10.83 4.27 13.91
N HIS A 124 10.94 4.64 12.64
CA HIS A 124 11.01 6.05 12.24
C HIS A 124 9.76 6.85 12.63
N PRO A 125 8.51 6.44 12.28
CA PRO A 125 7.29 7.10 12.74
C PRO A 125 7.15 7.11 14.27
N VAL A 126 7.52 6.02 14.92
CA VAL A 126 7.46 5.92 16.39
C VAL A 126 8.40 6.92 17.03
N LYS A 127 9.68 6.93 16.64
CA LYS A 127 10.72 7.79 17.25
C LYS A 127 10.46 9.28 17.01
N ASN A 128 10.04 9.64 15.78
CA ASN A 128 10.04 11.04 15.36
C ASN A 128 8.66 11.72 15.50
N TYR A 129 7.60 10.95 15.73
CA TYR A 129 6.24 11.51 15.77
C TYR A 129 5.41 10.95 16.93
N LEU A 130 5.21 9.63 17.03
CA LEU A 130 4.33 9.05 18.03
C LEU A 130 4.85 9.25 19.45
N LYS A 131 6.11 8.91 19.69
CA LYS A 131 6.70 9.06 21.02
C LYS A 131 6.73 10.52 21.50
N PRO A 132 7.24 11.49 20.71
CA PRO A 132 7.18 12.91 21.11
C PRO A 132 5.76 13.40 21.35
N TYR A 133 4.78 13.01 20.53
CA TYR A 133 3.40 13.43 20.72
C TYR A 133 2.83 12.98 22.06
N PHE A 134 3.02 11.72 22.44
CA PHE A 134 2.50 11.19 23.71
C PHE A 134 3.35 11.57 24.93
N GLU A 135 4.59 12.03 24.73
CA GLU A 135 5.37 12.71 25.78
C GLU A 135 4.80 14.09 26.09
N ASP A 136 4.37 14.85 25.07
CA ASP A 136 3.74 16.18 25.20
C ASP A 136 2.26 16.08 25.64
N HIS A 137 1.57 14.98 25.26
CA HIS A 137 0.16 14.72 25.56
C HIS A 137 0.02 13.35 26.28
N PRO A 138 0.41 13.26 27.58
CA PRO A 138 0.37 12.01 28.30
C PRO A 138 -1.05 11.44 28.40
N CYS A 139 -1.21 10.18 28.05
CA CYS A 139 -2.49 9.48 28.03
C CYS A 139 -2.35 8.07 28.59
N LEU A 140 -3.27 7.66 29.47
CA LEU A 140 -3.39 6.26 29.87
C LEU A 140 -4.00 5.47 28.71
N VAL A 141 -3.53 4.24 28.49
CA VAL A 141 -4.04 3.41 27.38
C VAL A 141 -5.54 3.19 27.48
N LYS A 142 -6.09 3.02 28.69
CA LYS A 142 -7.54 2.88 28.92
C LYS A 142 -8.37 4.10 28.53
N ASP A 143 -7.75 5.28 28.54
CA ASP A 143 -8.39 6.58 28.28
C ASP A 143 -8.15 7.07 26.84
N LEU A 144 -7.45 6.25 26.01
CA LEU A 144 -7.21 6.56 24.61
C LEU A 144 -8.54 6.66 23.84
N SER A 145 -8.92 7.86 23.48
CA SER A 145 -10.14 8.17 22.74
C SER A 145 -9.87 8.48 21.27
N GLU A 146 -10.95 8.59 20.48
CA GLU A 146 -10.89 9.10 19.11
C GLU A 146 -10.37 10.54 19.05
N GLU A 147 -10.62 11.37 20.05
CA GLU A 147 -10.18 12.77 20.12
C GLU A 147 -8.65 12.86 20.16
N TYR A 148 -7.99 12.10 21.04
CA TYR A 148 -6.52 12.02 21.07
C TYR A 148 -5.91 11.61 19.75
N LEU A 149 -6.53 10.66 19.05
CA LEU A 149 -6.02 10.20 17.76
C LEU A 149 -6.33 11.18 16.63
N TYR A 150 -7.47 11.88 16.71
CA TYR A 150 -7.83 12.94 15.78
C TYR A 150 -6.81 14.05 15.83
N ASP A 151 -6.51 14.58 17.01
CA ASP A 151 -5.51 15.63 17.23
C ASP A 151 -4.12 15.23 16.74
N TYR A 152 -3.74 13.96 16.96
CA TYR A 152 -2.51 13.42 16.40
C TYR A 152 -2.48 13.45 14.87
N PHE A 153 -3.56 13.03 14.21
CA PHE A 153 -3.61 13.04 12.74
C PHE A 153 -3.65 14.47 12.20
N GLU A 154 -4.36 15.40 12.84
CA GLU A 154 -4.35 16.83 12.48
C GLU A 154 -2.93 17.40 12.55
N LEU A 155 -2.17 17.11 13.61
CA LEU A 155 -0.76 17.48 13.70
C LEU A 155 0.07 16.97 12.51
N LEU A 156 -0.20 15.76 12.03
CA LEU A 156 0.50 15.21 10.85
C LEU A 156 0.12 15.95 9.56
N TYR A 157 -1.16 16.35 9.42
CA TYR A 157 -1.63 17.17 8.31
C TYR A 157 -1.01 18.59 8.35
N GLU A 158 -0.97 19.23 9.49
CA GLU A 158 -0.34 20.54 9.68
C GLU A 158 1.16 20.52 9.33
N LYS A 159 1.84 19.42 9.62
CA LYS A 159 3.24 19.19 9.19
C LYS A 159 3.38 18.91 7.70
N GLY A 160 2.31 18.91 6.92
CA GLY A 160 2.32 18.69 5.47
C GLY A 160 2.67 17.27 5.06
N LEU A 161 2.45 16.25 5.90
CA LEU A 161 2.78 14.87 5.57
C LEU A 161 1.82 14.32 4.52
N SER A 162 2.38 13.49 3.62
CA SER A 162 1.59 12.88 2.55
C SER A 162 0.53 11.91 3.09
N TYR A 163 -0.56 11.75 2.33
CA TYR A 163 -1.57 10.70 2.57
C TYR A 163 -0.94 9.34 2.92
N LYS A 164 0.07 8.93 2.15
CA LYS A 164 0.73 7.62 2.34
C LYS A 164 1.44 7.54 3.68
N THR A 165 2.09 8.62 4.10
CA THR A 165 2.77 8.71 5.39
C THR A 165 1.75 8.62 6.53
N ILE A 166 0.68 9.40 6.47
CA ILE A 166 -0.38 9.40 7.49
C ILE A 166 -1.06 8.01 7.56
N SER A 167 -1.31 7.38 6.41
CA SER A 167 -1.85 6.02 6.35
C SER A 167 -0.92 4.98 6.99
N ASN A 168 0.41 5.16 6.89
CA ASN A 168 1.37 4.31 7.57
C ASN A 168 1.30 4.50 9.09
N HIS A 169 1.22 5.74 9.58
CA HIS A 169 1.02 6.03 11.01
C HIS A 169 -0.26 5.37 11.54
N ARG A 170 -1.37 5.48 10.79
CA ARG A 170 -2.62 4.81 11.13
C ARG A 170 -2.46 3.29 11.23
N GLY A 171 -1.69 2.67 10.34
CA GLY A 171 -1.38 1.24 10.38
C GLY A 171 -0.60 0.84 11.62
N ILE A 172 0.37 1.65 12.04
CA ILE A 172 1.16 1.45 13.27
C ILE A 172 0.25 1.55 14.49
N ILE A 173 -0.54 2.62 14.60
CA ILE A 173 -1.49 2.83 15.71
C ILE A 173 -2.50 1.68 15.79
N SER A 174 -3.00 1.21 14.65
CA SER A 174 -3.90 0.03 14.61
C SER A 174 -3.22 -1.23 15.16
N GLY A 175 -1.91 -1.42 14.88
CA GLY A 175 -1.12 -2.50 15.46
C GLY A 175 -0.97 -2.37 16.98
N MET A 176 -0.71 -1.18 17.48
CA MET A 176 -0.60 -0.86 18.92
C MET A 176 -1.93 -1.08 19.66
N ILE A 177 -3.04 -0.58 19.11
CA ILE A 177 -4.39 -0.78 19.66
C ILE A 177 -4.72 -2.27 19.74
N ARG A 178 -4.41 -3.04 18.68
CA ARG A 178 -4.61 -4.49 18.70
C ARG A 178 -3.81 -5.15 19.82
N HIS A 179 -2.58 -4.74 20.03
CA HIS A 179 -1.72 -5.23 21.12
C HIS A 179 -2.29 -4.87 22.47
N ALA A 180 -2.73 -3.63 22.69
CA ALA A 180 -3.38 -3.18 23.93
C ALA A 180 -4.65 -3.97 24.24
N ARG A 181 -5.45 -4.30 23.21
CA ARG A 181 -6.66 -5.13 23.36
C ARG A 181 -6.33 -6.58 23.71
N GLN A 182 -5.27 -7.16 23.13
CA GLN A 182 -4.79 -8.50 23.49
C GLN A 182 -4.34 -8.58 24.96
N LEU A 183 -3.74 -7.48 25.45
CA LEU A 183 -3.33 -7.35 26.85
C LEU A 183 -4.48 -6.93 27.78
N LYS A 184 -5.69 -6.75 27.24
CA LYS A 184 -6.91 -6.33 27.96
C LYS A 184 -6.82 -4.93 28.60
N TYR A 185 -5.96 -4.04 28.10
CA TYR A 185 -5.89 -2.64 28.55
C TYR A 185 -6.88 -1.73 27.82
N LEU A 186 -7.35 -2.12 26.63
CA LEU A 186 -8.30 -1.35 25.84
C LEU A 186 -9.46 -2.24 25.40
N LYS A 187 -10.70 -1.80 25.65
CA LYS A 187 -11.92 -2.58 25.32
C LYS A 187 -12.37 -2.37 23.88
N TYR A 188 -12.28 -1.14 23.36
CA TYR A 188 -12.72 -0.76 22.03
C TYR A 188 -11.56 -0.24 21.16
N ASN A 189 -11.83 -0.03 19.88
CA ASN A 189 -10.84 0.50 18.96
C ASN A 189 -11.22 1.92 18.53
N PRO A 190 -10.58 2.97 19.09
CA PRO A 190 -10.93 4.36 18.76
C PRO A 190 -10.67 4.72 17.30
N LEU A 191 -9.82 4.00 16.55
CA LEU A 191 -9.62 4.23 15.13
C LEU A 191 -10.84 3.89 14.26
N GLU A 192 -11.80 3.11 14.75
CA GLU A 192 -13.00 2.76 13.98
C GLU A 192 -13.90 3.97 13.74
N LEU A 193 -13.82 4.98 14.60
CA LEU A 193 -14.60 6.22 14.52
C LEU A 193 -13.92 7.32 13.69
N ILE A 194 -12.67 7.10 13.30
CA ILE A 194 -11.88 8.06 12.53
C ILE A 194 -11.81 7.59 11.08
N ASP A 195 -12.27 8.41 10.15
CA ASP A 195 -12.15 8.13 8.72
C ASP A 195 -10.66 8.04 8.30
N PRO A 196 -10.33 7.10 7.41
CA PRO A 196 -9.00 7.05 6.84
C PRO A 196 -8.74 8.32 6.01
N PRO A 197 -7.49 8.81 5.95
CA PRO A 197 -7.16 9.95 5.12
C PRO A 197 -7.60 9.73 3.67
N PRO A 198 -8.01 10.79 2.92
CA PRO A 198 -8.45 10.67 1.55
C PRO A 198 -7.30 10.23 0.64
N LYS A 199 -7.54 9.24 -0.22
CA LYS A 199 -6.53 8.79 -1.17
C LYS A 199 -6.27 9.87 -2.22
N SER A 200 -5.03 10.35 -2.31
CA SER A 200 -4.58 11.06 -3.49
C SER A 200 -4.43 10.05 -4.65
N GLN A 201 -4.91 10.39 -5.83
CA GLN A 201 -4.57 9.61 -7.02
C GLN A 201 -3.08 9.81 -7.31
N PRO A 202 -2.28 8.74 -7.40
CA PRO A 202 -0.88 8.90 -7.77
C PRO A 202 -0.80 9.44 -9.19
N VAL A 203 -0.06 10.52 -9.39
CA VAL A 203 0.32 10.97 -10.72
C VAL A 203 1.25 9.90 -11.29
N GLU A 204 0.85 9.27 -12.39
CA GLU A 204 1.69 8.32 -13.09
C GLU A 204 2.83 9.07 -13.78
N ASN A 205 4.04 8.79 -13.34
CA ASN A 205 5.24 9.40 -13.87
C ASN A 205 6.17 8.29 -14.35
N TYR A 206 6.15 8.04 -15.67
CA TYR A 206 6.98 7.03 -16.33
C TYR A 206 7.53 7.57 -17.65
N PHE A 207 8.59 6.98 -18.15
CA PHE A 207 9.18 7.30 -19.44
C PHE A 207 8.50 6.53 -20.57
N SER A 208 8.31 7.19 -21.71
CA SER A 208 7.96 6.57 -22.98
C SER A 208 9.14 5.74 -23.53
N ALA A 209 8.90 4.92 -24.54
CA ALA A 209 9.95 4.12 -25.18
C ALA A 209 11.09 5.01 -25.75
N ALA A 210 10.77 6.18 -26.31
CA ALA A 210 11.76 7.13 -26.79
C ALA A 210 12.62 7.69 -25.64
N GLU A 211 11.98 8.16 -24.56
CA GLU A 211 12.70 8.65 -23.38
C GLU A 211 13.57 7.57 -22.71
N LEU A 212 13.14 6.29 -22.75
CA LEU A 212 13.95 5.16 -22.28
C LEU A 212 15.18 4.93 -23.16
N SER A 213 15.04 5.06 -24.49
CA SER A 213 16.16 4.98 -25.44
C SER A 213 17.17 6.10 -25.20
N ASP A 214 16.69 7.32 -25.04
CA ASP A 214 17.54 8.49 -24.74
C ASP A 214 18.27 8.32 -23.41
N LEU A 215 17.58 7.84 -22.37
CA LEU A 215 18.19 7.55 -21.08
C LEU A 215 19.30 6.51 -21.20
N LEU A 216 19.06 5.39 -21.92
CA LEU A 216 20.07 4.34 -22.14
C LEU A 216 21.31 4.89 -22.85
N ALA A 217 21.15 5.81 -23.80
CA ALA A 217 22.27 6.46 -24.47
C ALA A 217 23.13 7.30 -23.51
N THR A 218 22.51 7.98 -22.53
CA THR A 218 23.25 8.84 -21.58
C THR A 218 23.91 8.09 -20.45
N VAL A 219 23.42 6.89 -20.06
CA VAL A 219 24.03 6.08 -18.99
C VAL A 219 25.11 5.12 -19.50
N ARG A 220 25.31 5.02 -20.80
CA ARG A 220 26.29 4.13 -21.41
C ARG A 220 27.69 4.45 -20.86
N ASP A 221 28.45 3.40 -20.56
CA ASP A 221 29.80 3.45 -19.97
C ASP A 221 29.90 4.21 -18.64
N THR A 222 28.77 4.41 -17.95
CA THR A 222 28.71 4.93 -16.58
C THR A 222 28.38 3.83 -15.58
N GLU A 223 28.55 4.11 -14.29
CA GLU A 223 28.14 3.22 -13.20
C GLU A 223 26.62 2.90 -13.17
N LEU A 224 25.81 3.72 -13.85
CA LEU A 224 24.35 3.52 -13.96
C LEU A 224 23.95 2.66 -15.15
N GLU A 225 24.85 2.31 -16.08
CA GLU A 225 24.52 1.54 -17.26
C GLU A 225 23.82 0.21 -16.90
N TYR A 226 24.46 -0.59 -16.05
CA TYR A 226 23.87 -1.87 -15.62
C TYR A 226 22.56 -1.72 -14.87
N PRO A 227 22.45 -0.94 -13.78
CA PRO A 227 21.20 -0.86 -13.03
C PRO A 227 20.03 -0.29 -13.83
N VAL A 228 20.29 0.68 -14.72
CA VAL A 228 19.26 1.26 -15.57
C VAL A 228 18.83 0.28 -16.65
N MET A 229 19.78 -0.33 -17.40
CA MET A 229 19.49 -1.27 -18.47
C MET A 229 18.69 -2.48 -17.97
N ILE A 230 19.11 -3.14 -16.90
CA ILE A 230 18.42 -4.32 -16.36
C ILE A 230 17.02 -3.97 -15.82
N SER A 231 16.84 -2.75 -15.29
CA SER A 231 15.54 -2.28 -14.82
C SER A 231 14.58 -1.92 -15.96
N ILE A 232 15.08 -1.39 -17.07
CA ILE A 232 14.30 -1.09 -18.27
C ILE A 232 13.90 -2.36 -18.99
N LEU A 233 14.83 -3.30 -19.19
CA LEU A 233 14.58 -4.52 -19.97
C LEU A 233 13.72 -5.54 -19.22
N TYR A 234 13.94 -5.71 -17.94
CA TYR A 234 13.31 -6.79 -17.15
C TYR A 234 12.39 -6.28 -16.02
N GLY A 235 12.32 -5.01 -15.79
CA GLY A 235 11.49 -4.42 -14.74
C GLY A 235 11.92 -4.86 -13.33
N LEU A 236 13.20 -5.15 -13.09
CA LEU A 236 13.67 -5.62 -11.79
C LEU A 236 13.56 -4.53 -10.71
N ARG A 237 13.32 -5.01 -9.48
CA ARG A 237 13.37 -4.11 -8.32
C ARG A 237 14.81 -3.76 -7.98
N ARG A 238 15.04 -2.59 -7.42
CA ARG A 238 16.36 -2.11 -7.00
C ARG A 238 17.14 -3.14 -6.14
N SER A 239 16.46 -3.82 -5.22
CA SER A 239 17.05 -4.88 -4.40
C SER A 239 17.44 -6.13 -5.20
N GLU A 240 16.68 -6.45 -6.26
CA GLU A 240 16.97 -7.56 -7.18
C GLU A 240 18.15 -7.21 -8.09
N VAL A 241 18.24 -5.95 -8.54
CA VAL A 241 19.35 -5.43 -9.35
C VAL A 241 20.68 -5.56 -8.60
N CYS A 242 20.74 -5.09 -7.36
CA CYS A 242 21.95 -5.22 -6.52
C CYS A 242 22.24 -6.68 -6.13
N GLY A 243 21.22 -7.53 -6.09
CA GLY A 243 21.32 -8.91 -5.60
C GLY A 243 21.75 -9.94 -6.63
N LEU A 244 21.85 -9.60 -7.91
CA LEU A 244 22.27 -10.58 -8.95
C LEU A 244 23.71 -11.01 -8.71
N LYS A 245 23.94 -12.33 -8.75
CA LYS A 245 25.27 -12.95 -8.61
C LYS A 245 25.69 -13.64 -9.89
N TRP A 246 27.01 -13.81 -10.09
CA TRP A 246 27.58 -14.44 -11.28
C TRP A 246 27.17 -15.92 -11.45
N ASP A 247 26.99 -16.66 -10.35
CA ASP A 247 26.53 -18.05 -10.38
C ASP A 247 25.06 -18.21 -10.79
N ALA A 248 24.34 -17.13 -10.85
CA ALA A 248 22.95 -17.08 -11.33
C ALA A 248 22.83 -16.64 -12.80
N VAL A 249 23.95 -16.39 -13.48
CA VAL A 249 24.00 -16.01 -14.90
C VAL A 249 24.57 -17.17 -15.71
N ASP A 250 23.72 -17.81 -16.49
CA ASP A 250 24.06 -18.92 -17.38
C ASP A 250 24.22 -18.40 -18.82
N PHE A 251 25.44 -18.05 -19.20
CA PHE A 251 25.76 -17.58 -20.56
C PHE A 251 25.61 -18.68 -21.63
N LYS A 252 25.70 -19.96 -21.25
CA LYS A 252 25.57 -21.07 -22.19
C LYS A 252 24.12 -21.26 -22.64
N ASN A 253 23.19 -21.14 -21.74
CA ASN A 253 21.77 -21.27 -21.99
C ASN A 253 21.06 -19.94 -22.20
N HIS A 254 21.78 -18.82 -22.18
CA HIS A 254 21.24 -17.44 -22.30
C HIS A 254 20.12 -17.15 -21.31
N ILE A 255 20.33 -17.47 -20.03
CA ILE A 255 19.35 -17.28 -18.95
C ILE A 255 20.05 -16.69 -17.73
N PHE A 256 19.34 -15.83 -17.01
CA PHE A 256 19.73 -15.47 -15.65
C PHE A 256 18.56 -15.63 -14.68
N THR A 257 18.89 -15.80 -13.40
CA THR A 257 17.91 -16.14 -12.36
C THR A 257 18.08 -15.24 -11.15
N ILE A 258 17.00 -14.61 -10.69
CA ILE A 258 17.00 -13.80 -9.47
C ILE A 258 16.78 -14.73 -8.27
N ARG A 259 17.82 -14.91 -7.46
CA ARG A 259 17.83 -15.75 -6.24
C ARG A 259 18.12 -14.95 -4.97
N HIS A 260 18.80 -13.80 -5.11
CA HIS A 260 19.23 -12.98 -3.99
C HIS A 260 18.70 -11.56 -4.14
N THR A 261 18.48 -10.91 -3.02
CA THR A 261 18.13 -9.49 -2.95
C THR A 261 19.02 -8.80 -1.94
N ILE A 262 19.33 -7.54 -2.18
CA ILE A 262 20.07 -6.69 -1.24
C ILE A 262 19.10 -5.72 -0.61
N GLU A 263 19.04 -5.73 0.72
CA GLU A 263 18.29 -4.78 1.52
C GLU A 263 19.27 -3.86 2.27
N GLU A 264 18.88 -2.60 2.35
CA GLU A 264 19.58 -1.57 3.12
C GLU A 264 18.67 -1.17 4.27
N VAL A 265 19.13 -1.35 5.48
CA VAL A 265 18.35 -1.16 6.70
C VAL A 265 19.15 -0.36 7.70
N ASN A 266 18.54 0.67 8.29
CA ASN A 266 19.11 1.33 9.45
C ASN A 266 19.09 0.40 10.66
N ASN A 267 20.26 0.10 11.21
CA ASN A 267 20.37 -0.67 12.46
C ASN A 267 19.89 0.14 13.68
N ASP A 268 19.95 -0.46 14.86
CA ASP A 268 19.47 0.16 16.10
C ASP A 268 20.25 1.42 16.49
N TYR A 269 21.46 1.57 15.97
CA TYR A 269 22.37 2.71 16.21
C TYR A 269 22.23 3.80 15.12
N GLY A 270 21.34 3.62 14.13
CA GLY A 270 21.16 4.55 13.03
C GLY A 270 22.18 4.40 11.89
N HIS A 271 23.05 3.38 11.96
CA HIS A 271 23.99 3.08 10.89
C HIS A 271 23.29 2.25 9.81
N MET A 272 23.61 2.55 8.54
CA MET A 272 23.17 1.76 7.40
C MET A 272 23.89 0.43 7.35
N GLU A 273 23.13 -0.66 7.35
CA GLU A 273 23.62 -2.01 7.10
C GLU A 273 23.09 -2.51 5.77
N ILE A 274 23.99 -3.06 4.96
CA ILE A 274 23.66 -3.73 3.72
C ILE A 274 23.65 -5.23 4.01
N SER A 275 22.54 -5.89 3.81
CA SER A 275 22.42 -7.34 4.02
C SER A 275 21.85 -8.03 2.79
N GLY A 276 22.51 -9.12 2.41
CA GLY A 276 22.02 -10.06 1.40
C GLY A 276 20.94 -10.96 2.00
N LYS A 277 19.88 -11.21 1.25
CA LYS A 277 18.80 -12.11 1.61
C LYS A 277 18.56 -13.08 0.47
N ASP A 278 18.69 -14.35 0.77
CA ASP A 278 18.27 -15.39 -0.16
C ASP A 278 16.75 -15.37 -0.26
N GLU A 279 16.22 -15.40 -1.48
CA GLU A 279 14.78 -15.56 -1.64
C GLU A 279 14.39 -16.93 -1.07
N ASN A 280 13.58 -16.90 0.00
CA ASN A 280 13.10 -18.10 0.66
C ASN A 280 12.47 -19.04 -0.36
N LYS A 281 12.62 -20.36 -0.16
CA LYS A 281 12.10 -21.45 -1.00
C LYS A 281 10.62 -21.34 -1.40
N ASN A 282 9.85 -20.47 -0.76
CA ASN A 282 8.42 -20.23 -1.02
C ASN A 282 8.14 -19.03 -1.96
N LYS A 283 9.16 -18.23 -2.36
CA LYS A 283 8.99 -17.21 -3.40
C LYS A 283 9.34 -17.81 -4.75
N ARG A 284 8.53 -17.54 -5.76
CA ARG A 284 8.80 -17.96 -7.14
C ARG A 284 10.14 -17.40 -7.58
N ILE A 285 11.10 -18.29 -7.85
CA ILE A 285 12.35 -17.97 -8.53
C ILE A 285 11.98 -17.40 -9.89
N LYS A 286 12.57 -16.26 -10.24
CA LYS A 286 12.34 -15.60 -11.52
C LYS A 286 13.54 -15.88 -12.43
N SER A 287 13.30 -16.53 -13.53
CA SER A 287 14.31 -16.72 -14.58
C SER A 287 13.90 -15.90 -15.81
N TYR A 288 14.88 -15.29 -16.43
CA TYR A 288 14.69 -14.43 -17.60
C TYR A 288 15.64 -14.85 -18.72
N PRO A 289 15.22 -14.74 -20.00
CA PRO A 289 16.14 -14.88 -21.13
C PRO A 289 17.16 -13.72 -21.07
N LEU A 290 18.39 -14.03 -21.37
CA LEU A 290 19.47 -13.05 -21.44
C LEU A 290 19.45 -12.40 -22.81
N LEU A 291 18.98 -11.15 -22.90
CA LEU A 291 18.93 -10.40 -24.12
C LEU A 291 20.36 -10.05 -24.61
N PRO A 292 20.64 -10.01 -25.93
CA PRO A 292 21.99 -9.80 -26.45
C PRO A 292 22.70 -8.58 -25.87
N GLN A 293 22.02 -7.44 -25.74
CA GLN A 293 22.61 -6.20 -25.22
C GLN A 293 22.98 -6.32 -23.72
N MET A 294 22.17 -7.03 -22.96
CA MET A 294 22.46 -7.30 -21.55
C MET A 294 23.58 -8.31 -21.41
N GLU A 295 23.62 -9.32 -22.25
CA GLU A 295 24.69 -10.33 -22.26
C GLU A 295 26.05 -9.69 -22.55
N GLU A 296 26.12 -8.83 -23.57
CA GLU A 296 27.32 -8.06 -23.91
C GLU A 296 27.79 -7.22 -22.71
N LEU A 297 26.87 -6.49 -22.07
CA LEU A 297 27.20 -5.68 -20.88
C LEU A 297 27.74 -6.59 -19.74
N LEU A 298 27.08 -7.70 -19.45
CA LEU A 298 27.52 -8.60 -18.39
C LEU A 298 28.87 -9.25 -18.67
N ILE A 299 29.18 -9.56 -19.94
CA ILE A 299 30.51 -10.03 -20.33
C ILE A 299 31.57 -8.96 -20.07
N ARG A 300 31.35 -7.71 -20.50
CA ARG A 300 32.25 -6.60 -20.25
C ARG A 300 32.48 -6.37 -18.74
N MET A 301 31.43 -6.40 -17.95
CA MET A 301 31.52 -6.23 -16.48
C MET A 301 32.30 -7.39 -15.84
N LYS A 302 32.10 -8.63 -16.30
CA LYS A 302 32.80 -9.82 -15.78
C LYS A 302 34.28 -9.74 -16.07
N GLU A 303 34.68 -9.35 -17.27
CA GLU A 303 36.07 -9.18 -17.66
C GLU A 303 36.74 -8.07 -16.85
N ARG A 304 36.08 -6.90 -16.72
CA ARG A 304 36.55 -5.79 -15.89
C ARG A 304 36.77 -6.22 -14.42
N GLN A 305 35.84 -6.95 -13.84
CA GLN A 305 36.02 -7.45 -12.47
C GLN A 305 37.16 -8.48 -12.34
N LYS A 306 37.42 -9.28 -13.38
CA LYS A 306 38.60 -10.19 -13.41
C LYS A 306 39.92 -9.42 -13.45
N ASP A 307 40.00 -8.42 -14.31
CA ASP A 307 41.19 -7.59 -14.48
C ASP A 307 41.54 -6.82 -13.21
N GLN A 308 40.50 -6.38 -12.48
CA GLN A 308 40.58 -5.67 -11.20
C GLN A 308 40.79 -6.62 -9.99
N GLY A 309 40.70 -7.95 -10.18
CA GLY A 309 40.79 -8.91 -9.09
C GLY A 309 39.58 -9.03 -8.19
N PHE A 310 38.45 -8.44 -8.56
CA PHE A 310 37.18 -8.44 -7.78
C PHE A 310 36.25 -9.59 -8.11
N TYR A 311 36.46 -10.25 -9.25
CA TYR A 311 35.62 -11.34 -9.70
C TYR A 311 35.66 -12.55 -8.75
N LYS A 312 34.47 -13.00 -8.35
CA LYS A 312 34.26 -14.29 -7.65
C LYS A 312 33.08 -14.99 -8.29
N SER A 313 33.19 -16.30 -8.54
CA SER A 313 32.14 -17.08 -9.22
C SER A 313 30.75 -16.98 -8.52
N ASN A 314 30.74 -16.87 -7.21
CA ASN A 314 29.53 -16.65 -6.38
C ASN A 314 29.38 -15.18 -5.91
N GLY A 315 30.20 -14.27 -6.48
CA GLY A 315 30.18 -12.84 -6.17
C GLY A 315 29.02 -12.11 -6.85
N TYR A 316 28.82 -10.88 -6.45
CA TYR A 316 27.77 -10.02 -7.02
C TYR A 316 28.23 -9.43 -8.37
N VAL A 317 27.27 -9.27 -9.27
CA VAL A 317 27.46 -8.66 -10.58
C VAL A 317 27.72 -7.17 -10.47
N TYR A 318 27.02 -6.48 -9.56
CA TYR A 318 27.11 -5.03 -9.40
C TYR A 318 27.91 -4.67 -8.16
N LEU A 319 29.12 -4.20 -8.39
CA LEU A 319 30.09 -3.76 -7.37
C LEU A 319 30.52 -2.32 -7.66
N ASP A 320 30.98 -1.62 -6.63
CA ASP A 320 31.74 -0.40 -6.77
C ASP A 320 33.05 -0.72 -7.51
N GLU A 321 33.28 -0.08 -8.66
CA GLU A 321 34.37 -0.41 -9.58
C GLU A 321 35.76 -0.06 -9.02
N GLU A 322 35.84 0.86 -8.06
CA GLU A 322 37.12 1.25 -7.43
C GLU A 322 37.47 0.38 -6.23
N LYS A 323 36.44 0.00 -5.46
CA LYS A 323 36.65 -0.67 -4.15
C LYS A 323 36.34 -2.16 -4.16
N GLY A 324 35.66 -2.65 -5.21
CA GLY A 324 35.20 -4.05 -5.28
C GLY A 324 34.18 -4.43 -4.20
N VAL A 325 33.53 -3.46 -3.56
CA VAL A 325 32.53 -3.69 -2.53
C VAL A 325 31.11 -3.61 -3.09
N LEU A 326 30.17 -4.19 -2.38
CA LEU A 326 28.76 -4.20 -2.78
C LEU A 326 28.19 -2.78 -2.78
N VAL A 327 27.57 -2.39 -3.89
CA VAL A 327 26.87 -1.11 -4.01
C VAL A 327 25.54 -1.16 -3.24
N SER A 328 25.29 -0.12 -2.44
CA SER A 328 24.01 -0.02 -1.73
C SER A 328 22.84 0.32 -2.67
N PRO A 329 21.64 -0.20 -2.41
CA PRO A 329 20.45 0.22 -3.14
C PRO A 329 20.18 1.74 -3.07
N GLY A 330 20.53 2.41 -1.96
CA GLY A 330 20.39 3.85 -1.80
C GLY A 330 21.29 4.64 -2.76
N TYR A 331 22.50 4.14 -3.01
CA TYR A 331 23.44 4.72 -3.97
C TYR A 331 22.81 4.85 -5.37
N ILE A 332 22.23 3.75 -5.88
CA ILE A 332 21.53 3.79 -7.19
C ILE A 332 20.49 4.90 -7.23
N THR A 333 19.69 5.05 -6.17
CA THR A 333 18.62 6.05 -6.14
C THR A 333 19.13 7.48 -6.19
N SER A 334 20.19 7.79 -5.42
CA SER A 334 20.76 9.13 -5.39
C SER A 334 21.48 9.47 -6.70
N HIS A 335 22.27 8.55 -7.24
CA HIS A 335 23.00 8.78 -8.50
C HIS A 335 22.08 8.83 -9.71
N PHE A 336 21.05 8.00 -9.75
CA PHE A 336 20.03 8.07 -10.79
C PHE A 336 19.31 9.41 -10.79
N ARG A 337 18.92 9.92 -9.63
CA ARG A 337 18.31 11.25 -9.51
C ARG A 337 19.24 12.35 -10.04
N SER A 338 20.48 12.36 -9.58
CA SER A 338 21.47 13.34 -10.02
C SER A 338 21.75 13.25 -11.53
N HIS A 339 21.75 12.03 -12.09
CA HIS A 339 21.91 11.82 -13.52
C HIS A 339 20.76 12.43 -14.34
N LEU A 340 19.50 12.20 -13.91
CA LEU A 340 18.32 12.79 -14.56
C LEU A 340 18.38 14.32 -14.52
N GLU A 341 18.72 14.90 -13.37
CA GLU A 341 18.87 16.35 -13.20
C GLU A 341 19.97 16.91 -14.12
N LYS A 342 21.14 16.25 -14.17
CA LYS A 342 22.28 16.65 -14.99
C LYS A 342 21.97 16.66 -16.48
N HIS A 343 21.16 15.69 -16.96
CA HIS A 343 20.86 15.53 -18.39
C HIS A 343 19.50 16.11 -18.80
N GLY A 344 18.81 16.84 -17.90
CA GLY A 344 17.56 17.52 -18.21
C GLY A 344 16.36 16.59 -18.42
N PHE A 345 16.40 15.36 -17.92
CA PHE A 345 15.24 14.47 -17.96
C PHE A 345 14.20 14.90 -16.91
N LYS A 346 12.93 14.60 -17.19
CA LYS A 346 11.88 14.72 -16.17
C LYS A 346 12.21 13.84 -14.97
N HIS A 347 11.87 14.30 -13.77
CA HIS A 347 12.12 13.56 -12.55
C HIS A 347 11.20 12.35 -12.44
N ILE A 348 11.77 11.14 -12.43
CA ILE A 348 11.13 9.88 -12.04
C ILE A 348 11.98 9.21 -10.97
N ARG A 349 11.36 8.33 -10.19
CA ARG A 349 12.10 7.49 -9.24
C ARG A 349 12.72 6.30 -9.98
N PHE A 350 13.83 5.77 -9.51
CA PHE A 350 14.44 4.57 -10.08
C PHE A 350 13.43 3.40 -10.22
N HIS A 351 12.52 3.23 -9.24
CA HIS A 351 11.50 2.21 -9.33
C HIS A 351 10.47 2.44 -10.46
N ASP A 352 10.32 3.67 -10.91
CA ASP A 352 9.41 4.01 -12.00
C ASP A 352 9.92 3.53 -13.37
N LEU A 353 11.21 3.16 -13.51
CA LEU A 353 11.74 2.44 -14.68
C LEU A 353 11.02 1.12 -14.91
N ARG A 354 10.67 0.41 -13.83
CA ARG A 354 9.84 -0.80 -13.91
C ARG A 354 8.43 -0.48 -14.43
N HIS A 355 7.86 0.66 -14.05
CA HIS A 355 6.59 1.13 -14.60
C HIS A 355 6.72 1.52 -16.07
N SER A 356 7.81 2.17 -16.42
CA SER A 356 8.14 2.52 -17.82
C SER A 356 8.26 1.29 -18.70
N CYS A 357 8.97 0.24 -18.23
CA CYS A 357 9.07 -1.05 -18.93
C CYS A 357 7.67 -1.64 -19.23
N ALA A 358 6.81 -1.74 -18.21
CA ALA A 358 5.47 -2.29 -18.38
C ALA A 358 4.61 -1.44 -19.32
N SER A 359 4.66 -0.13 -19.17
CA SER A 359 3.87 0.80 -19.98
C SER A 359 4.32 0.81 -21.44
N ALA A 360 5.64 0.76 -21.71
CA ALA A 360 6.19 0.68 -23.05
C ALA A 360 5.76 -0.62 -23.78
N LEU A 361 5.85 -1.76 -23.09
CA LEU A 361 5.43 -3.05 -23.66
C LEU A 361 3.93 -3.11 -23.97
N LEU A 362 3.09 -2.50 -23.14
CA LEU A 362 1.64 -2.47 -23.35
C LEU A 362 1.20 -1.42 -24.35
N ALA A 363 1.95 -0.33 -24.51
CA ALA A 363 1.63 0.75 -25.45
C ALA A 363 1.94 0.36 -26.90
N ASP A 364 2.83 -0.59 -27.13
CA ASP A 364 3.13 -1.09 -28.47
C ASP A 364 1.90 -1.76 -29.09
N ARG A 365 1.41 -1.22 -30.20
CA ARG A 365 0.18 -1.66 -30.87
C ARG A 365 0.33 -3.03 -31.53
N GLU A 366 1.50 -3.33 -32.04
CA GLU A 366 1.80 -4.58 -32.75
C GLU A 366 2.10 -5.73 -31.78
N SER A 367 2.44 -5.41 -30.55
CA SER A 367 2.73 -6.40 -29.52
C SER A 367 1.46 -7.13 -29.04
N ALA A 368 1.50 -8.46 -29.04
CA ALA A 368 0.47 -9.32 -28.45
C ALA A 368 0.52 -9.38 -26.91
N VAL A 369 1.43 -8.63 -26.26
CA VAL A 369 1.64 -8.64 -24.82
C VAL A 369 0.42 -8.08 -24.11
N GLY A 370 -0.12 -8.84 -23.14
CA GLY A 370 -1.25 -8.48 -22.31
C GLY A 370 -0.89 -8.33 -20.83
N LEU A 371 -1.88 -8.01 -19.99
CA LEU A 371 -1.67 -7.80 -18.55
C LEU A 371 -1.10 -9.04 -17.83
N LYS A 372 -1.46 -10.25 -18.28
CA LYS A 372 -0.93 -11.52 -17.71
C LYS A 372 0.55 -11.70 -18.01
N ASP A 373 0.97 -11.31 -19.20
CA ASP A 373 2.37 -11.39 -19.61
C ASP A 373 3.22 -10.42 -18.81
N ILE A 374 2.73 -9.19 -18.64
CA ILE A 374 3.35 -8.18 -17.77
C ILE A 374 3.39 -8.64 -16.31
N GLN A 375 2.31 -9.25 -15.80
CA GLN A 375 2.31 -9.82 -14.46
C GLN A 375 3.40 -10.87 -14.28
N SER A 376 3.54 -11.77 -15.24
CA SER A 376 4.55 -12.82 -15.25
C SER A 376 5.96 -12.23 -15.37
N TRP A 377 6.18 -11.33 -16.33
CA TRP A 377 7.47 -10.69 -16.59
C TRP A 377 7.99 -9.92 -15.38
N LEU A 378 7.14 -9.10 -14.79
CA LEU A 378 7.49 -8.35 -13.60
C LEU A 378 7.54 -9.22 -12.33
N GLY A 379 6.96 -10.42 -12.33
CA GLY A 379 6.84 -11.28 -11.15
C GLY A 379 5.95 -10.65 -10.07
N HIS A 380 4.81 -10.10 -10.45
CA HIS A 380 3.80 -9.63 -9.49
C HIS A 380 3.04 -10.82 -8.91
N SER A 381 3.09 -10.96 -7.58
CA SER A 381 2.35 -12.00 -6.86
C SER A 381 0.84 -11.75 -6.87
N ASP A 382 0.42 -10.48 -7.01
CA ASP A 382 -0.97 -10.03 -7.02
C ASP A 382 -1.28 -9.28 -8.32
N LEU A 383 -2.37 -9.65 -8.97
CA LEU A 383 -2.89 -9.01 -10.17
C LEU A 383 -3.22 -7.52 -9.92
N LYS A 384 -3.61 -7.17 -8.69
CA LYS A 384 -3.93 -5.79 -8.32
C LYS A 384 -2.77 -4.81 -8.61
N SER A 385 -1.53 -5.28 -8.45
CA SER A 385 -0.34 -4.49 -8.79
C SER A 385 -0.19 -4.22 -10.29
N THR A 386 -0.73 -5.12 -11.14
CA THR A 386 -0.70 -5.02 -12.60
C THR A 386 -1.91 -4.27 -13.14
N MET A 387 -3.03 -4.25 -12.40
CA MET A 387 -4.26 -3.54 -12.80
C MET A 387 -4.08 -2.03 -12.98
N ARG A 388 -3.04 -1.43 -12.44
CA ARG A 388 -2.70 -0.03 -12.71
C ARG A 388 -2.46 0.27 -14.19
N TYR A 389 -2.06 -0.73 -14.97
CA TYR A 389 -1.84 -0.62 -16.41
C TYR A 389 -3.07 -0.97 -17.25
N ALA A 390 -4.20 -1.30 -16.63
CA ALA A 390 -5.41 -1.74 -17.33
C ALA A 390 -5.93 -0.69 -18.32
N HIS A 391 -5.79 0.60 -17.96
CA HIS A 391 -6.20 1.70 -18.83
C HIS A 391 -5.42 1.73 -20.16
N ILE A 392 -4.13 1.36 -20.17
CA ILE A 392 -3.32 1.30 -21.40
C ILE A 392 -3.85 0.21 -22.32
N VAL A 393 -4.15 -0.96 -21.74
CA VAL A 393 -4.74 -2.10 -22.50
C VAL A 393 -6.14 -1.75 -23.00
N GLU A 394 -6.94 -1.07 -22.19
CA GLU A 394 -8.29 -0.64 -22.60
C GLU A 394 -8.25 0.30 -23.81
N VAL A 395 -7.36 1.30 -23.79
CA VAL A 395 -7.18 2.22 -24.93
C VAL A 395 -6.71 1.46 -26.16
N LYS A 396 -5.71 0.58 -26.05
CA LYS A 396 -5.22 -0.28 -27.14
C LYS A 396 -6.35 -1.14 -27.73
N THR A 397 -7.15 -1.80 -26.88
CA THR A 397 -8.27 -2.62 -27.33
C THR A 397 -9.33 -1.80 -28.05
N LYS A 398 -9.70 -0.62 -27.54
CA LYS A 398 -10.64 0.29 -28.18
C LYS A 398 -10.14 0.75 -29.55
N MET A 399 -8.87 1.07 -29.70
CA MET A 399 -8.26 1.45 -30.98
C MET A 399 -8.33 0.31 -31.98
N HIS A 400 -7.91 -0.89 -31.61
CA HIS A 400 -7.98 -2.07 -32.48
C HIS A 400 -9.45 -2.41 -32.86
N THR A 401 -10.37 -2.28 -31.93
CA THR A 401 -11.82 -2.47 -32.20
C THR A 401 -12.31 -1.42 -33.19
N ALA A 402 -11.94 -0.16 -33.04
CA ALA A 402 -12.32 0.91 -33.95
C ALA A 402 -11.77 0.68 -35.36
N GLU A 403 -10.51 0.27 -35.49
CA GLU A 403 -9.88 -0.09 -36.75
C GLU A 403 -10.58 -1.29 -37.41
N SER A 404 -10.93 -2.32 -36.64
CA SER A 404 -11.69 -3.48 -37.12
C SER A 404 -13.09 -3.09 -37.60
N ILE A 405 -13.81 -2.24 -36.85
CA ILE A 405 -15.10 -1.71 -37.27
C ILE A 405 -14.97 -0.91 -38.55
N ASN A 406 -13.95 -0.03 -38.63
CA ASN A 406 -13.72 0.80 -39.81
C ASN A 406 -13.45 -0.06 -41.07
N SER A 407 -12.60 -1.08 -40.94
CA SER A 407 -12.30 -2.00 -42.05
C SER A 407 -13.50 -2.86 -42.50
N LEU A 408 -14.39 -3.22 -41.56
CA LEU A 408 -15.61 -3.97 -41.84
C LEU A 408 -16.65 -3.10 -42.56
N ILE A 409 -16.79 -1.83 -42.15
CA ILE A 409 -17.83 -0.93 -42.69
C ILE A 409 -17.33 -0.22 -43.96
N PHE A 410 -16.04 0.10 -44.03
CA PHE A 410 -15.39 0.79 -45.14
C PHE A 410 -14.23 -0.03 -45.68
N PRO A 411 -14.50 -1.19 -46.34
CA PRO A 411 -13.43 -2.01 -46.90
C PRO A 411 -12.64 -1.21 -47.94
N GLN A 412 -11.31 -1.14 -47.80
CA GLN A 412 -10.46 -0.55 -48.80
C GLN A 412 -10.56 -1.44 -50.04
N LYS A 413 -10.89 -0.81 -51.19
CA LYS A 413 -11.00 -1.47 -52.51
C LYS A 413 -9.63 -1.90 -53.00
#